data_f4668cbb118b23568e306254107439f4
#
_entry.id   f4668cbb118b23568e306254107439f4
#
_cell.length_a   1.000
_cell.length_b   1.000
_cell.length_c   1.000
_cell.angle_alpha   90.00
_cell.angle_beta   90.00
_cell.angle_gamma   90.00
#
_symmetry.space_group_name_H-M   'P 1'
#
loop_
_entity.id
_entity.type
_entity.pdbx_description
1 polymer ?
#
loop_
_entity_poly.entity_id
_entity_poly.type
_entity_poly.pdbx_seq_one_letter_code
_entity_poly.pdbx_strand_id
1 'polypeptide(L)'
;REFYGYAGKASGALEGKVVRLSDKIAYINHDIDDAIRAKIFSETDIPKAFTEVLGDTTKSRLNTMIQDIIHNSIGKNEICMSDEVHQAMMELRKFMFGSLYQNPLAKSEEAKADKLITELYGYYMDNIEALPDNYRRFITECGETPERVVCDYIAGMSDQYSVAKFEEIFVPTSWKV
;
A
#
# COMPACT_ATOMS: atom_id res chain seq x y z
N ARG A 1 15.00 -5.29 -7.57
CA ARG A 1 13.90 -4.60 -8.27
C ARG A 1 13.44 -3.49 -7.34
N GLU A 2 13.67 -2.25 -7.75
CA GLU A 2 13.23 -1.05 -7.06
C GLU A 2 11.70 -0.95 -7.16
N PHE A 3 11.01 -1.61 -6.24
CA PHE A 3 9.60 -1.34 -6.02
C PHE A 3 9.51 0.05 -5.36
N TYR A 4 8.79 0.95 -6.01
CA TYR A 4 8.57 2.36 -5.69
C TYR A 4 9.62 3.37 -6.17
N GLY A 5 10.21 3.13 -7.33
CA GLY A 5 10.77 4.19 -8.15
C GLY A 5 9.70 4.83 -9.02
N TYR A 6 8.76 5.59 -8.47
CA TYR A 6 8.10 6.62 -9.27
C TYR A 6 9.16 7.69 -9.58
N ALA A 7 9.92 7.45 -10.63
CA ALA A 7 10.66 8.48 -11.36
C ALA A 7 9.67 9.35 -12.17
N GLY A 8 8.53 9.71 -11.58
CA GLY A 8 7.70 10.78 -12.08
C GLY A 8 8.47 12.07 -11.86
N LYS A 9 8.60 12.91 -12.90
CA LYS A 9 9.09 14.28 -12.76
C LYS A 9 8.45 14.88 -11.51
N ALA A 10 9.27 15.34 -10.56
CA ALA A 10 8.79 15.98 -9.36
C ALA A 10 7.76 17.05 -9.78
N SER A 11 6.54 16.97 -9.26
CA SER A 11 5.53 17.99 -9.51
C SER A 11 6.15 19.35 -9.21
N GLY A 12 6.15 20.26 -10.18
CA GLY A 12 6.61 21.64 -9.97
C GLY A 12 5.65 22.43 -9.07
N ALA A 13 4.44 21.95 -8.87
CA ALA A 13 3.42 22.57 -8.02
C ALA A 13 3.64 22.25 -6.55
N LEU A 14 3.43 23.22 -5.66
CA LEU A 14 3.57 23.05 -4.21
C LEU A 14 2.60 22.00 -3.68
N GLU A 15 1.36 21.98 -4.17
CA GLU A 15 0.33 21.00 -3.83
C GLU A 15 0.80 19.56 -4.10
N GLY A 16 1.44 19.33 -5.24
CA GLY A 16 2.00 18.02 -5.58
C GLY A 16 3.14 17.59 -4.64
N LYS A 17 3.93 18.55 -4.13
CA LYS A 17 4.95 18.27 -3.11
C LYS A 17 4.33 17.92 -1.77
N VAL A 18 3.25 18.60 -1.37
CA VAL A 18 2.48 18.29 -0.15
C VAL A 18 1.94 16.86 -0.23
N VAL A 19 1.25 16.52 -1.32
CA VAL A 19 0.69 15.16 -1.51
C VAL A 19 1.80 14.11 -1.45
N ARG A 20 2.92 14.32 -2.11
CA ARG A 20 4.04 13.39 -2.13
C ARG A 20 4.65 13.13 -0.75
N LEU A 21 4.79 14.18 0.10
CA LEU A 21 5.31 14.03 1.45
C LEU A 21 4.28 13.35 2.36
N SER A 22 3.01 13.76 2.26
CA SER A 22 1.91 13.15 3.01
C SER A 22 1.77 11.65 2.72
N ASP A 23 1.86 11.26 1.46
CA ASP A 23 1.83 9.87 1.02
C ASP A 23 2.97 9.06 1.64
N LYS A 24 4.20 9.56 1.60
CA LYS A 24 5.35 8.89 2.22
C LYS A 24 5.18 8.71 3.74
N ILE A 25 4.69 9.73 4.43
CA ILE A 25 4.44 9.69 5.88
C ILE A 25 3.35 8.68 6.18
N ALA A 26 2.26 8.68 5.41
CA ALA A 26 1.16 7.76 5.58
C ALA A 26 1.62 6.30 5.40
N TYR A 27 2.32 5.99 4.32
CA TYR A 27 2.82 4.64 4.04
C TYR A 27 3.69 4.09 5.17
N ILE A 28 4.72 4.83 5.59
CA ILE A 28 5.62 4.37 6.66
C ILE A 28 4.84 4.03 7.93
N ASN A 29 3.90 4.87 8.32
CA ASN A 29 3.16 4.68 9.57
C ASN A 29 2.11 3.57 9.45
N HIS A 30 1.44 3.43 8.31
CA HIS A 30 0.50 2.34 8.08
C HIS A 30 1.21 0.98 8.02
N ASP A 31 2.36 0.90 7.34
CA ASP A 31 3.16 -0.33 7.29
C ASP A 31 3.62 -0.76 8.69
N ILE A 32 3.99 0.19 9.56
CA ILE A 32 4.34 -0.09 10.97
C ILE A 32 3.12 -0.62 11.71
N ASP A 33 1.96 0.04 11.62
CA ASP A 33 0.74 -0.38 12.30
C ASP A 33 0.30 -1.78 11.84
N ASP A 34 0.40 -2.06 10.55
CA ASP A 34 0.03 -3.36 9.99
C ASP A 34 1.00 -4.46 10.42
N ALA A 35 2.29 -4.18 10.46
CA ALA A 35 3.30 -5.11 10.97
C ALA A 35 3.11 -5.44 12.46
N ILE A 36 2.72 -4.46 13.26
CA ILE A 36 2.39 -4.66 14.68
C ILE A 36 1.12 -5.50 14.81
N ARG A 37 0.06 -5.20 14.05
CA ARG A 37 -1.17 -6.00 14.03
C ARG A 37 -0.92 -7.44 13.59
N ALA A 38 -0.07 -7.63 12.60
CA ALA A 38 0.35 -8.95 12.12
C ALA A 38 1.32 -9.67 13.09
N LYS A 39 1.71 -9.01 14.20
CA LYS A 39 2.67 -9.52 15.19
C LYS A 39 4.04 -9.91 14.59
N ILE A 40 4.44 -9.21 13.53
CA ILE A 40 5.73 -9.38 12.88
C ILE A 40 6.82 -8.70 13.70
N PHE A 41 6.53 -7.52 14.25
CA PHE A 41 7.35 -6.81 15.24
C PHE A 41 6.49 -5.94 16.16
N SER A 42 7.12 -5.29 17.13
CA SER A 42 6.49 -4.37 18.08
C SER A 42 7.11 -2.97 17.98
N GLU A 43 6.47 -1.95 18.56
CA GLU A 43 7.04 -0.59 18.64
C GLU A 43 8.45 -0.59 19.27
N THR A 44 8.72 -1.51 20.20
CA THR A 44 10.04 -1.61 20.87
C THR A 44 11.15 -2.14 19.99
N ASP A 45 10.83 -2.74 18.86
CA ASP A 45 11.82 -3.26 17.89
C ASP A 45 12.33 -2.16 16.95
N ILE A 46 11.64 -1.01 16.92
CA ILE A 46 12.07 0.17 16.17
C ILE A 46 13.32 0.76 16.86
N PRO A 47 14.45 0.91 16.15
CA PRO A 47 15.68 1.45 16.73
C PRO A 47 15.47 2.82 17.40
N LYS A 48 16.04 2.98 18.61
CA LYS A 48 15.92 4.22 19.38
C LYS A 48 16.39 5.47 18.62
N ALA A 49 17.40 5.34 17.78
CA ALA A 49 17.88 6.43 16.92
C ALA A 49 16.76 7.06 16.07
N PHE A 50 15.73 6.28 15.70
CA PHE A 50 14.60 6.81 14.92
C PHE A 50 13.50 7.32 15.86
N THR A 51 13.24 6.63 16.97
CA THR A 51 12.16 7.02 17.89
C THR A 51 12.50 8.27 18.69
N GLU A 52 13.77 8.55 18.95
CA GLU A 52 14.23 9.79 19.60
C GLU A 52 13.99 11.02 18.74
N VAL A 53 14.10 10.91 17.41
CA VAL A 53 13.86 12.01 16.47
C VAL A 53 12.39 12.10 16.06
N LEU A 54 11.78 10.96 15.70
CA LEU A 54 10.45 10.94 15.09
C LEU A 54 9.32 10.75 16.11
N GLY A 55 9.61 10.15 17.25
CA GLY A 55 8.63 9.71 18.25
C GLY A 55 8.45 8.20 18.28
N ASP A 56 7.99 7.70 19.41
CA ASP A 56 7.90 6.29 19.78
C ASP A 56 6.54 5.64 19.48
N THR A 57 5.55 6.42 19.10
CA THR A 57 4.21 5.97 18.72
C THR A 57 3.83 6.50 17.34
N THR A 58 2.92 5.84 16.64
CA THR A 58 2.35 6.32 15.37
C THR A 58 1.86 7.76 15.49
N LYS A 59 1.17 8.11 16.60
CA LYS A 59 0.68 9.45 16.83
C LYS A 59 1.82 10.48 16.97
N SER A 60 2.86 10.18 17.74
CA SER A 60 4.01 11.08 17.92
C SER A 60 4.79 11.21 16.62
N ARG A 61 5.04 10.13 15.89
CA ARG A 61 5.73 10.15 14.59
C ARG A 61 5.00 11.02 13.56
N LEU A 62 3.69 10.81 13.41
CA LEU A 62 2.87 11.63 12.49
C LEU A 62 2.94 13.12 12.87
N ASN A 63 2.76 13.43 14.16
CA ASN A 63 2.80 14.81 14.64
C ASN A 63 4.16 15.45 14.38
N THR A 64 5.27 14.78 14.72
CA THR A 64 6.62 15.30 14.51
C THR A 64 6.88 15.60 13.03
N MET A 65 6.62 14.65 12.12
CA MET A 65 6.88 14.83 10.71
C MET A 65 6.00 15.92 10.07
N ILE A 66 4.71 15.99 10.45
CA ILE A 66 3.79 17.02 9.93
C ILE A 66 4.19 18.40 10.44
N GLN A 67 4.46 18.55 11.74
CA GLN A 67 4.87 19.82 12.31
C GLN A 67 6.20 20.31 11.74
N ASP A 68 7.16 19.41 11.54
CA ASP A 68 8.44 19.73 10.93
C ASP A 68 8.28 20.27 9.49
N ILE A 69 7.44 19.63 8.65
CA ILE A 69 7.12 20.13 7.31
C ILE A 69 6.50 21.52 7.38
N ILE A 70 5.53 21.72 8.26
CA ILE A 70 4.86 23.02 8.39
C ILE A 70 5.87 24.10 8.77
N HIS A 71 6.67 23.88 9.80
CA HIS A 71 7.66 24.87 10.27
C HIS A 71 8.73 25.18 9.24
N ASN A 72 9.18 24.18 8.48
CA ASN A 72 10.22 24.37 7.46
C ASN A 72 9.70 24.95 6.15
N SER A 73 8.38 24.90 5.90
CA SER A 73 7.77 25.35 4.64
C SER A 73 7.06 26.70 4.73
N ILE A 74 6.59 27.12 5.92
CA ILE A 74 5.87 28.39 6.08
C ILE A 74 6.72 29.57 5.62
N GLY A 75 6.15 30.40 4.76
CA GLY A 75 6.79 31.60 4.19
C GLY A 75 7.84 31.32 3.10
N LYS A 76 8.01 30.06 2.70
CA LYS A 76 8.91 29.67 1.60
C LYS A 76 8.11 29.20 0.38
N ASN A 77 8.68 29.38 -0.81
CA ASN A 77 8.13 28.79 -2.03
C ASN A 77 8.62 27.35 -2.23
N GLU A 78 8.62 26.59 -1.13
CA GLU A 78 9.08 25.21 -1.09
C GLU A 78 8.37 24.45 0.03
N ILE A 79 8.07 23.15 -0.22
CA ILE A 79 7.59 22.22 0.78
C ILE A 79 8.73 21.26 1.09
N CYS A 80 9.22 21.30 2.32
CA CYS A 80 10.39 20.52 2.76
C CYS A 80 10.30 20.13 4.23
N MET A 81 11.07 19.12 4.58
CA MET A 81 11.40 18.72 5.97
C MET A 81 12.76 19.28 6.35
N SER A 82 13.06 19.34 7.64
CA SER A 82 14.45 19.48 8.10
C SER A 82 15.28 18.26 7.70
N ASP A 83 16.59 18.46 7.55
CA ASP A 83 17.50 17.36 7.18
C ASP A 83 17.47 16.23 8.22
N GLU A 84 17.38 16.55 9.49
CA GLU A 84 17.34 15.59 10.60
C GLU A 84 16.10 14.67 10.52
N VAL A 85 14.90 15.27 10.41
CA VAL A 85 13.64 14.50 10.32
C VAL A 85 13.54 13.74 9.01
N HIS A 86 14.00 14.33 7.91
CA HIS A 86 14.04 13.66 6.61
C HIS A 86 14.96 12.44 6.62
N GLN A 87 16.17 12.58 7.18
CA GLN A 87 17.11 11.47 7.29
C GLN A 87 16.56 10.35 8.16
N ALA A 88 16.04 10.68 9.35
CA ALA A 88 15.45 9.71 10.26
C ALA A 88 14.26 8.97 9.61
N MET A 89 13.41 9.68 8.86
CA MET A 89 12.31 9.07 8.11
C MET A 89 12.81 8.10 7.02
N MET A 90 13.86 8.47 6.29
CA MET A 90 14.41 7.63 5.23
C MET A 90 15.10 6.38 5.79
N GLU A 91 15.79 6.50 6.91
CA GLU A 91 16.43 5.38 7.61
C GLU A 91 15.39 4.44 8.24
N LEU A 92 14.32 4.98 8.84
CA LEU A 92 13.19 4.19 9.32
C LEU A 92 12.55 3.39 8.17
N ARG A 93 12.32 4.03 7.03
CA ARG A 93 11.81 3.33 5.83
C ARG A 93 12.74 2.20 5.38
N LYS A 94 14.05 2.43 5.39
CA LYS A 94 15.04 1.40 5.05
C LYS A 94 15.03 0.25 6.05
N PHE A 95 14.91 0.55 7.34
CA PHE A 95 14.75 -0.45 8.40
C PHE A 95 13.48 -1.29 8.17
N MET A 96 12.35 -0.66 7.90
CA MET A 96 11.10 -1.35 7.57
C MET A 96 11.23 -2.26 6.35
N PHE A 97 11.93 -1.79 5.32
CA PHE A 97 12.17 -2.60 4.13
C PHE A 97 12.93 -3.88 4.45
N GLY A 98 13.97 -3.80 5.27
CA GLY A 98 14.75 -4.98 5.66
C GLY A 98 14.03 -5.90 6.64
N SER A 99 13.24 -5.35 7.56
CA SER A 99 12.63 -6.12 8.66
C SER A 99 11.26 -6.71 8.29
N LEU A 100 10.45 -5.99 7.49
CA LEU A 100 9.10 -6.39 7.14
C LEU A 100 9.04 -7.14 5.81
N TYR A 101 9.50 -6.52 4.74
CA TYR A 101 9.35 -7.07 3.38
C TYR A 101 10.25 -8.28 3.08
N GLN A 102 11.29 -8.51 3.89
CA GLN A 102 12.12 -9.72 3.81
C GLN A 102 11.70 -10.79 4.81
N ASN A 103 10.66 -10.58 5.60
CA ASN A 103 10.19 -11.56 6.57
C ASN A 103 9.61 -12.78 5.84
N PRO A 104 10.02 -14.01 6.18
CA PRO A 104 9.52 -15.24 5.56
C PRO A 104 7.99 -15.41 5.68
N LEU A 105 7.37 -14.91 6.76
CA LEU A 105 5.92 -14.94 6.94
C LEU A 105 5.21 -14.06 5.91
N ALA A 106 5.68 -12.83 5.70
CA ALA A 106 5.13 -11.93 4.68
C ALA A 106 5.29 -12.54 3.28
N LYS A 107 6.47 -13.11 2.96
CA LYS A 107 6.70 -13.76 1.66
C LYS A 107 5.83 -14.98 1.40
N SER A 108 5.47 -15.74 2.44
CA SER A 108 4.58 -16.89 2.26
C SER A 108 3.16 -16.46 1.87
N GLU A 109 2.69 -15.33 2.37
CA GLU A 109 1.37 -14.78 2.03
C GLU A 109 1.38 -14.11 0.65
N GLU A 110 2.48 -13.46 0.23
CA GLU A 110 2.64 -12.92 -1.12
C GLU A 110 2.43 -13.99 -2.20
N ALA A 111 3.04 -15.18 -2.03
CA ALA A 111 2.88 -16.27 -2.98
C ALA A 111 1.43 -16.78 -3.08
N LYS A 112 0.69 -16.73 -1.96
CA LYS A 112 -0.75 -17.06 -1.95
C LYS A 112 -1.57 -15.98 -2.63
N ALA A 113 -1.25 -14.71 -2.39
CA ALA A 113 -1.93 -13.58 -3.04
C ALA A 113 -1.71 -13.60 -4.55
N ASP A 114 -0.48 -13.84 -5.02
CA ASP A 114 -0.17 -14.00 -6.45
C ASP A 114 -1.00 -15.10 -7.10
N LYS A 115 -1.11 -16.24 -6.42
CA LYS A 115 -1.94 -17.34 -6.91
C LYS A 115 -3.41 -16.95 -6.96
N LEU A 116 -3.94 -16.36 -5.89
CA LEU A 116 -5.33 -15.91 -5.80
C LEU A 116 -5.68 -14.96 -6.94
N ILE A 117 -4.85 -13.93 -7.16
CA ILE A 117 -5.06 -12.95 -8.23
C ILE A 117 -5.01 -13.62 -9.62
N THR A 118 -4.05 -14.52 -9.84
CA THR A 118 -3.90 -15.24 -11.11
C THR A 118 -5.12 -16.12 -11.42
N GLU A 119 -5.61 -16.85 -10.43
CA GLU A 119 -6.79 -17.72 -10.60
C GLU A 119 -8.07 -16.91 -10.81
N LEU A 120 -8.26 -15.81 -10.06
CA LEU A 120 -9.39 -14.90 -10.28
C LEU A 120 -9.36 -14.28 -11.68
N TYR A 121 -8.18 -13.86 -12.15
CA TYR A 121 -8.01 -13.31 -13.49
C TYR A 121 -8.38 -14.33 -14.55
N GLY A 122 -7.84 -15.56 -14.46
CA GLY A 122 -8.17 -16.63 -15.39
C GLY A 122 -9.68 -16.93 -15.41
N TYR A 123 -10.29 -17.06 -14.25
CA TYR A 123 -11.74 -17.31 -14.15
C TYR A 123 -12.58 -16.23 -14.84
N TYR A 124 -12.31 -14.94 -14.57
CA TYR A 124 -13.08 -13.86 -15.20
C TYR A 124 -12.78 -13.67 -16.68
N MET A 125 -11.58 -14.04 -17.13
CA MET A 125 -11.28 -14.08 -18.59
C MET A 125 -12.05 -15.17 -19.30
N ASP A 126 -12.21 -16.34 -18.68
CA ASP A 126 -12.98 -17.45 -19.23
C ASP A 126 -14.50 -17.28 -19.07
N ASN A 127 -14.93 -16.42 -18.13
CA ASN A 127 -16.34 -16.20 -17.75
C ASN A 127 -16.66 -14.71 -17.65
N ILE A 128 -16.58 -13.98 -18.76
CA ILE A 128 -16.83 -12.51 -18.81
C ILE A 128 -18.22 -12.15 -18.28
N GLU A 129 -19.21 -13.01 -18.46
CA GLU A 129 -20.57 -12.85 -17.96
C GLU A 129 -20.68 -12.89 -16.43
N ALA A 130 -19.68 -13.43 -15.73
CA ALA A 130 -19.59 -13.41 -14.28
C ALA A 130 -19.14 -12.05 -13.70
N LEU A 131 -18.66 -11.16 -14.54
CA LEU A 131 -18.36 -9.78 -14.12
C LEU A 131 -19.64 -9.04 -13.75
N PRO A 132 -19.61 -8.11 -12.78
CA PRO A 132 -20.73 -7.21 -12.52
C PRO A 132 -21.14 -6.40 -13.74
N ASP A 133 -22.43 -6.11 -13.89
CA ASP A 133 -23.00 -5.42 -15.06
C ASP A 133 -22.29 -4.10 -15.40
N ASN A 134 -21.94 -3.31 -14.38
CA ASN A 134 -21.25 -2.04 -14.57
C ASN A 134 -19.86 -2.22 -15.21
N TYR A 135 -19.15 -3.33 -14.96
CA TYR A 135 -17.88 -3.64 -15.62
C TYR A 135 -18.10 -4.19 -17.02
N ARG A 136 -19.07 -5.07 -17.25
CA ARG A 136 -19.38 -5.61 -18.57
C ARG A 136 -19.74 -4.50 -19.58
N ARG A 137 -20.40 -3.43 -19.12
CA ARG A 137 -20.74 -2.27 -19.96
C ARG A 137 -19.51 -1.55 -20.52
N PHE A 138 -18.37 -1.56 -19.84
CA PHE A 138 -17.13 -1.01 -20.41
C PHE A 138 -16.69 -1.77 -21.66
N ILE A 139 -16.90 -3.08 -21.70
CA ILE A 139 -16.60 -3.89 -22.89
C ILE A 139 -17.64 -3.61 -23.99
N THR A 140 -18.93 -3.68 -23.67
CA THR A 140 -20.01 -3.65 -24.68
C THR A 140 -20.35 -2.25 -25.18
N GLU A 141 -20.23 -1.22 -24.34
CA GLU A 141 -20.64 0.16 -24.68
C GLU A 141 -19.43 1.07 -24.93
N CYS A 142 -18.31 0.86 -24.22
CA CYS A 142 -17.14 1.73 -24.36
C CYS A 142 -16.04 1.13 -25.26
N GLY A 143 -16.16 -0.15 -25.65
CA GLY A 143 -15.19 -0.83 -26.52
C GLY A 143 -13.85 -1.14 -25.84
N GLU A 144 -13.83 -1.19 -24.49
CA GLU A 144 -12.64 -1.62 -23.74
C GLU A 144 -12.38 -3.10 -23.94
N THR A 145 -11.11 -3.51 -23.82
CA THR A 145 -10.75 -4.92 -23.95
C THR A 145 -11.14 -5.71 -22.70
N PRO A 146 -11.54 -6.98 -22.82
CA PRO A 146 -11.84 -7.84 -21.67
C PRO A 146 -10.70 -7.90 -20.66
N GLU A 147 -9.45 -8.01 -21.11
CA GLU A 147 -8.26 -8.06 -20.29
C GLU A 147 -8.14 -6.82 -19.38
N ARG A 148 -8.40 -5.64 -19.96
CA ARG A 148 -8.35 -4.39 -19.22
C ARG A 148 -9.44 -4.33 -18.16
N VAL A 149 -10.66 -4.68 -18.52
CA VAL A 149 -11.81 -4.60 -17.62
C VAL A 149 -11.69 -5.61 -16.48
N VAL A 150 -11.20 -6.82 -16.74
CA VAL A 150 -10.93 -7.82 -15.71
C VAL A 150 -9.83 -7.33 -14.76
N CYS A 151 -8.74 -6.76 -15.27
CA CYS A 151 -7.71 -6.14 -14.44
C CYS A 151 -8.28 -5.05 -13.55
N ASP A 152 -9.07 -4.14 -14.10
CA ASP A 152 -9.66 -3.02 -13.35
C ASP A 152 -10.65 -3.50 -12.28
N TYR A 153 -11.40 -4.57 -12.57
CA TYR A 153 -12.30 -5.18 -11.59
C TYR A 153 -11.54 -5.79 -10.41
N ILE A 154 -10.50 -6.57 -10.68
CA ILE A 154 -9.68 -7.21 -9.63
C ILE A 154 -8.91 -6.14 -8.84
N ALA A 155 -8.33 -5.16 -9.51
CA ALA A 155 -7.62 -4.05 -8.86
C ALA A 155 -8.52 -3.20 -7.95
N GLY A 156 -9.82 -3.16 -8.20
CA GLY A 156 -10.82 -2.50 -7.37
C GLY A 156 -11.30 -3.31 -6.16
N MET A 157 -10.84 -4.55 -6.01
CA MET A 157 -11.20 -5.39 -4.85
C MET A 157 -10.39 -4.99 -3.61
N SER A 158 -11.03 -5.04 -2.44
CA SER A 158 -10.29 -5.10 -1.18
C SER A 158 -9.76 -6.51 -0.96
N ASP A 159 -8.73 -6.65 -0.10
CA ASP A 159 -8.14 -7.96 0.23
C ASP A 159 -9.19 -8.96 0.71
N GLN A 160 -10.06 -8.51 1.62
CA GLN A 160 -11.15 -9.35 2.14
C GLN A 160 -12.13 -9.78 1.05
N TYR A 161 -12.45 -8.89 0.12
CA TYR A 161 -13.38 -9.19 -0.97
C TYR A 161 -12.76 -10.17 -1.97
N SER A 162 -11.48 -10.00 -2.30
CA SER A 162 -10.77 -10.91 -3.22
C SER A 162 -10.66 -12.32 -2.64
N VAL A 163 -10.36 -12.45 -1.33
CA VAL A 163 -10.34 -13.76 -0.63
C VAL A 163 -11.74 -14.40 -0.64
N ALA A 164 -12.78 -13.64 -0.30
CA ALA A 164 -14.15 -14.16 -0.30
C ALA A 164 -14.61 -14.61 -1.70
N LYS A 165 -14.22 -13.85 -2.75
CA LYS A 165 -14.51 -14.23 -4.14
C LYS A 165 -13.74 -15.47 -4.57
N PHE A 166 -12.52 -15.61 -4.17
CA PHE A 166 -11.72 -16.82 -4.43
C PHE A 166 -12.35 -18.04 -3.76
N GLU A 167 -12.76 -17.92 -2.49
CA GLU A 167 -13.44 -19.00 -1.77
C GLU A 167 -14.78 -19.38 -2.43
N GLU A 168 -15.58 -18.39 -2.82
CA GLU A 168 -16.87 -18.60 -3.50
C GLU A 168 -16.70 -19.40 -4.81
N ILE A 169 -15.65 -19.11 -5.58
CA ILE A 169 -15.44 -19.68 -6.91
C ILE A 169 -14.71 -21.02 -6.87
N PHE A 170 -13.67 -21.13 -6.04
CA PHE A 170 -12.74 -22.26 -6.09
C PHE A 170 -12.82 -23.23 -4.92
N VAL A 171 -13.51 -22.87 -3.84
CA VAL A 171 -13.61 -23.73 -2.67
C VAL A 171 -15.01 -24.34 -2.58
N PRO A 172 -15.14 -25.68 -2.67
CA PRO A 172 -16.43 -26.33 -2.54
C PRO A 172 -17.08 -26.09 -1.18
N THR A 173 -18.35 -25.75 -1.16
CA THR A 173 -19.11 -25.68 0.09
C THR A 173 -19.42 -27.09 0.61
N SER A 174 -19.11 -27.34 1.89
CA SER A 174 -19.46 -28.62 2.51
C SER A 174 -20.98 -28.76 2.65
N TRP A 175 -21.49 -29.94 2.43
CA TRP A 175 -22.89 -30.22 2.67
C TRP A 175 -23.14 -30.08 4.19
N LYS A 176 -24.08 -29.18 4.55
CA LYS A 176 -24.58 -29.15 5.93
C LYS A 176 -25.52 -30.31 6.07
N VAL A 177 -25.09 -31.36 6.79
CA VAL A 177 -25.94 -32.47 7.25
C VAL A 177 -26.62 -32.06 8.53
#